data_28fbbcf71f3a63b36e6a88ecb685a4b0
#
_entry.id   28fbbcf71f3a63b36e6a88ecb685a4b0
#
_cell.length_a   1.000
_cell.length_b   1.000
_cell.length_c   1.000
_cell.angle_alpha   90.00
_cell.angle_beta   90.00
_cell.angle_gamma   90.00
#
_symmetry.space_group_name_H-M   'P 1'
#
loop_
_entity.id
_entity.type
_entity.pdbx_description
1 polymer ?
#
loop_
_entity_poly.entity_id
_entity_poly.type
_entity_poly.pdbx_seq_one_letter_code
_entity_poly.pdbx_strand_id
1 'polypeptide(L)'
;MKNKKGYWIVLLTIAALLLDLVGRVLADQFVLPLWCDSIGTFLIAYLGGPVCGAVVGFSNNIIYGIFVDRQTVYCIVGALLGIAVGYFSKKNVFDREFTTMTLGMGLAVFSTIVAVLINTLLYNGMSGNVWGNQVMMMCMDKGVPRYVSYVIGQFCVEFLDKLVSVEIVYLLLKGVRCMRRGSKKNLQAAAKLMLLILAVSGCFGSIDTANAQETTIDYDSYVQKIYSKEEGLISGEANDIAQTKDGKLWIATYAGLFKYDGAKFVYLQDISSVKTVNCLYVDEEGRLWAGTNDSGVTIFINEEPINVVDDQNGLLSNSVKQIV
;
A
#
# COMPACT_ATOMS: atom_id res chain seq x y z
N MET A 1 -24.56 21.69 -34.34
CA MET A 1 -24.63 21.77 -32.86
C MET A 1 -24.25 20.50 -32.13
N LYS A 2 -24.39 19.28 -32.70
CA LYS A 2 -23.98 18.01 -32.04
C LYS A 2 -22.47 17.91 -31.77
N ASN A 3 -21.60 18.40 -32.64
CA ASN A 3 -20.14 18.33 -32.48
C ASN A 3 -19.57 19.15 -31.30
N LYS A 4 -20.20 20.26 -30.92
CA LYS A 4 -19.72 21.08 -29.81
C LYS A 4 -19.93 20.42 -28.45
N LYS A 5 -21.00 19.64 -28.23
CA LYS A 5 -21.24 18.94 -26.98
C LYS A 5 -20.23 17.80 -26.76
N GLY A 6 -19.87 17.07 -27.82
CA GLY A 6 -18.88 15.99 -27.74
C GLY A 6 -17.49 16.52 -27.34
N TYR A 7 -17.06 17.62 -27.95
CA TYR A 7 -15.78 18.26 -27.62
C TYR A 7 -15.68 18.68 -26.14
N TRP A 8 -16.73 19.30 -25.59
CA TRP A 8 -16.75 19.68 -24.17
C TRP A 8 -16.68 18.49 -23.21
N ILE A 9 -17.34 17.37 -23.53
CA ILE A 9 -17.26 16.15 -22.71
C ILE A 9 -15.82 15.61 -22.71
N VAL A 10 -15.14 15.59 -23.85
CA VAL A 10 -13.74 15.14 -23.93
C VAL A 10 -12.82 16.03 -23.10
N LEU A 11 -12.95 17.34 -23.20
CA LEU A 11 -12.15 18.27 -22.39
C LEU A 11 -12.39 18.08 -20.88
N LEU A 12 -13.66 17.91 -20.49
CA LEU A 12 -14.00 17.65 -19.08
C LEU A 12 -13.47 16.30 -18.59
N THR A 13 -13.44 15.30 -19.46
CA THR A 13 -12.86 13.97 -19.13
C THR A 13 -11.36 14.06 -18.88
N ILE A 14 -10.64 14.82 -19.72
CA ILE A 14 -9.20 15.06 -19.52
C ILE A 14 -8.96 15.87 -18.23
N ALA A 15 -9.74 16.93 -18.00
CA ALA A 15 -9.62 17.73 -16.78
C ALA A 15 -9.90 16.90 -15.51
N ALA A 16 -10.89 16.01 -15.57
CA ALA A 16 -11.22 15.11 -14.47
C ALA A 16 -10.08 14.11 -14.18
N LEU A 17 -9.46 13.57 -15.22
CA LEU A 17 -8.30 12.68 -15.09
C LEU A 17 -7.11 13.41 -14.45
N LEU A 18 -6.82 14.64 -14.89
CA LEU A 18 -5.76 15.45 -14.29
C LEU A 18 -6.06 15.78 -12.82
N LEU A 19 -7.32 16.03 -12.47
CA LEU A 19 -7.72 16.28 -11.09
C LEU A 19 -7.44 15.06 -10.18
N ASP A 20 -7.78 13.87 -10.64
CA ASP A 20 -7.51 12.62 -9.88
C ASP A 20 -6.00 12.35 -9.74
N LEU A 21 -5.22 12.52 -10.82
CA LEU A 21 -3.77 12.34 -10.77
C LEU A 21 -3.10 13.33 -9.81
N VAL A 22 -3.47 14.60 -9.88
CA VAL A 22 -2.93 15.63 -8.96
C VAL A 22 -3.37 15.35 -7.52
N GLY A 23 -4.64 14.98 -7.31
CA GLY A 23 -5.16 14.62 -5.98
C GLY A 23 -4.37 13.50 -5.35
N ARG A 24 -4.06 12.45 -6.13
CA ARG A 24 -3.28 11.30 -5.66
C ARG A 24 -1.84 11.67 -5.32
N VAL A 25 -1.15 12.40 -6.20
CA VAL A 25 0.21 12.87 -5.93
C VAL A 25 0.26 13.72 -4.65
N LEU A 26 -0.71 14.61 -4.44
CA LEU A 26 -0.80 15.40 -3.21
C LEU A 26 -1.07 14.52 -1.98
N ALA A 27 -1.95 13.52 -2.10
CA ALA A 27 -2.25 12.60 -1.00
C ALA A 27 -1.01 11.82 -0.57
N ASP A 28 -0.22 11.34 -1.52
CA ASP A 28 1.02 10.63 -1.24
C ASP A 28 2.11 11.57 -0.68
N GLN A 29 2.29 12.75 -1.27
CA GLN A 29 3.29 13.73 -0.81
C GLN A 29 3.04 14.21 0.63
N PHE A 30 1.77 14.38 1.01
CA PHE A 30 1.37 14.80 2.36
C PHE A 30 1.03 13.61 3.28
N VAL A 31 1.24 12.39 2.83
CA VAL A 31 0.96 11.14 3.58
C VAL A 31 -0.47 11.16 4.15
N LEU A 32 -1.47 11.47 3.32
CA LEU A 32 -2.85 11.58 3.79
C LEU A 32 -3.49 10.20 4.04
N PRO A 33 -4.44 10.09 4.99
CA PRO A 33 -5.18 8.86 5.27
C PRO A 33 -6.27 8.56 4.23
N LEU A 34 -6.05 8.94 2.97
CA LEU A 34 -6.98 8.80 1.85
C LEU A 34 -6.21 8.92 0.52
N TRP A 35 -6.84 8.53 -0.58
CA TRP A 35 -6.18 8.48 -1.88
C TRP A 35 -6.37 9.74 -2.73
N CYS A 36 -7.48 10.47 -2.56
CA CYS A 36 -7.88 11.65 -3.35
C CYS A 36 -7.96 11.41 -4.86
N ASP A 37 -8.10 10.19 -5.30
CA ASP A 37 -8.01 9.76 -6.71
C ASP A 37 -9.37 9.48 -7.36
N SER A 38 -10.46 9.88 -6.73
CA SER A 38 -11.81 9.56 -7.16
C SER A 38 -12.69 10.80 -7.41
N ILE A 39 -12.21 12.00 -7.08
CA ILE A 39 -12.99 13.25 -7.18
C ILE A 39 -13.35 13.58 -8.64
N GLY A 40 -12.36 13.53 -9.52
CA GLY A 40 -12.54 13.75 -10.95
C GLY A 40 -13.39 12.65 -11.59
N THR A 41 -13.13 11.40 -11.23
CA THR A 41 -13.91 10.22 -11.65
C THR A 41 -15.39 10.41 -11.30
N PHE A 42 -15.73 10.81 -10.08
CA PHE A 42 -17.11 11.01 -9.64
C PHE A 42 -17.76 12.23 -10.31
N LEU A 43 -17.01 13.31 -10.46
CA LEU A 43 -17.50 14.51 -11.13
C LEU A 43 -17.84 14.24 -12.59
N ILE A 44 -16.96 13.59 -13.34
CA ILE A 44 -17.22 13.29 -14.75
C ILE A 44 -18.28 12.18 -14.93
N ALA A 45 -18.37 11.24 -14.00
CA ALA A 45 -19.43 10.24 -13.98
C ALA A 45 -20.81 10.89 -13.82
N TYR A 46 -20.91 11.94 -13.01
CA TYR A 46 -22.13 12.75 -12.88
C TYR A 46 -22.45 13.55 -14.15
N LEU A 47 -21.46 14.19 -14.77
CA LEU A 47 -21.63 15.09 -15.91
C LEU A 47 -21.77 14.36 -17.25
N GLY A 48 -20.92 13.34 -17.48
CA GLY A 48 -20.78 12.61 -18.73
C GLY A 48 -21.37 11.20 -18.72
N GLY A 49 -21.78 10.73 -17.54
CA GLY A 49 -22.39 9.41 -17.35
C GLY A 49 -21.40 8.27 -17.06
N PRO A 50 -21.91 7.03 -16.91
CA PRO A 50 -21.13 5.89 -16.42
C PRO A 50 -19.87 5.57 -17.24
N VAL A 51 -19.97 5.72 -18.57
CA VAL A 51 -18.83 5.41 -19.47
C VAL A 51 -17.69 6.40 -19.27
N CYS A 52 -17.99 7.71 -19.16
CA CYS A 52 -16.94 8.70 -18.91
C CYS A 52 -16.29 8.51 -17.54
N GLY A 53 -17.07 8.18 -16.51
CA GLY A 53 -16.54 7.83 -15.19
C GLY A 53 -15.66 6.59 -15.21
N ALA A 54 -16.09 5.54 -15.92
CA ALA A 54 -15.30 4.32 -16.08
C ALA A 54 -13.95 4.59 -16.76
N VAL A 55 -13.95 5.37 -17.83
CA VAL A 55 -12.74 5.72 -18.57
C VAL A 55 -11.75 6.47 -17.68
N VAL A 56 -12.22 7.48 -16.92
CA VAL A 56 -11.32 8.23 -16.04
C VAL A 56 -10.79 7.36 -14.89
N GLY A 57 -11.66 6.65 -14.17
CA GLY A 57 -11.24 5.78 -13.05
C GLY A 57 -10.32 4.66 -13.48
N PHE A 58 -10.51 4.09 -14.68
CA PHE A 58 -9.59 3.11 -15.27
C PHE A 58 -8.25 3.74 -15.62
N SER A 59 -8.27 4.83 -16.39
CA SER A 59 -7.05 5.47 -16.90
C SER A 59 -6.20 6.07 -15.78
N ASN A 60 -6.80 6.63 -14.74
CA ASN A 60 -6.10 7.18 -13.59
C ASN A 60 -5.20 6.12 -12.95
N ASN A 61 -5.76 4.96 -12.60
CA ASN A 61 -4.99 3.89 -11.95
C ASN A 61 -3.95 3.25 -12.88
N ILE A 62 -4.20 3.18 -14.20
CA ILE A 62 -3.20 2.71 -15.16
C ILE A 62 -2.04 3.68 -15.24
N ILE A 63 -2.31 4.97 -15.45
CA ILE A 63 -1.25 5.99 -15.58
C ILE A 63 -0.43 6.06 -14.30
N TYR A 64 -1.10 6.18 -13.15
CA TYR A 64 -0.40 6.23 -11.87
C TYR A 64 0.42 4.97 -11.62
N GLY A 65 -0.16 3.79 -11.85
CA GLY A 65 0.50 2.51 -11.62
C GLY A 65 1.68 2.23 -12.56
N ILE A 66 1.73 2.82 -13.76
CA ILE A 66 2.87 2.70 -14.68
C ILE A 66 4.02 3.64 -14.26
N PHE A 67 3.71 4.88 -13.89
CA PHE A 67 4.72 5.93 -13.69
C PHE A 67 5.19 6.05 -12.25
N VAL A 68 4.37 5.67 -11.27
CA VAL A 68 4.65 5.91 -9.85
C VAL A 68 4.68 4.62 -9.04
N ASP A 69 3.63 3.82 -9.04
CA ASP A 69 3.41 2.78 -8.02
C ASP A 69 3.28 1.35 -8.56
N ARG A 70 3.29 1.09 -9.82
CA ARG A 70 3.07 -0.25 -10.43
C ARG A 70 1.81 -1.02 -9.96
N GLN A 71 0.89 -0.38 -9.24
CA GLN A 71 -0.36 -0.99 -8.73
C GLN A 71 -1.51 -0.86 -9.75
N THR A 72 -1.25 -1.15 -11.00
CA THR A 72 -2.20 -1.00 -12.13
C THR A 72 -3.48 -1.82 -11.97
N VAL A 73 -3.45 -2.88 -11.17
CA VAL A 73 -4.59 -3.80 -10.97
C VAL A 73 -5.84 -3.10 -10.39
N TYR A 74 -5.66 -1.98 -9.67
CA TYR A 74 -6.77 -1.19 -9.13
C TYR A 74 -7.55 -0.40 -10.19
N CYS A 75 -7.11 -0.39 -11.45
CA CYS A 75 -7.84 0.23 -12.56
C CYS A 75 -9.27 -0.33 -12.69
N ILE A 76 -9.47 -1.61 -12.36
CA ILE A 76 -10.79 -2.25 -12.36
C ILE A 76 -11.68 -1.63 -11.27
N VAL A 77 -11.15 -1.38 -10.08
CA VAL A 77 -11.88 -0.74 -8.97
C VAL A 77 -12.32 0.66 -9.37
N GLY A 78 -11.40 1.47 -9.90
CA GLY A 78 -11.69 2.83 -10.38
C GLY A 78 -12.77 2.86 -11.46
N ALA A 79 -12.70 1.94 -12.43
CA ALA A 79 -13.72 1.82 -13.48
C ALA A 79 -15.10 1.48 -12.91
N LEU A 80 -15.18 0.50 -12.02
CA LEU A 80 -16.44 0.08 -11.39
C LEU A 80 -17.05 1.18 -10.53
N LEU A 81 -16.24 1.93 -9.77
CA LEU A 81 -16.69 3.10 -9.01
C LEU A 81 -17.27 4.19 -9.95
N GLY A 82 -16.58 4.49 -11.05
CA GLY A 82 -17.06 5.44 -12.06
C GLY A 82 -18.41 5.02 -12.68
N ILE A 83 -18.58 3.72 -12.99
CA ILE A 83 -19.85 3.17 -13.48
C ILE A 83 -20.94 3.34 -12.42
N ALA A 84 -20.68 2.96 -11.18
CA ALA A 84 -21.64 3.03 -10.08
C ALA A 84 -22.12 4.46 -9.86
N VAL A 85 -21.20 5.42 -9.72
CA VAL A 85 -21.55 6.84 -9.54
C VAL A 85 -22.36 7.38 -10.73
N GLY A 86 -21.95 7.08 -11.96
CA GLY A 86 -22.68 7.52 -13.16
C GLY A 86 -24.07 6.89 -13.29
N TYR A 87 -24.29 5.69 -12.79
CA TYR A 87 -25.61 5.08 -12.70
C TYR A 87 -26.48 5.76 -11.63
N PHE A 88 -25.95 5.93 -10.42
CA PHE A 88 -26.70 6.53 -9.32
C PHE A 88 -26.93 8.03 -9.50
N SER A 89 -26.06 8.75 -10.24
CA SER A 89 -26.27 10.17 -10.56
C SER A 89 -27.59 10.43 -11.29
N LYS A 90 -28.04 9.48 -12.13
CA LYS A 90 -29.35 9.56 -12.81
C LYS A 90 -30.54 9.49 -11.86
N LYS A 91 -30.34 9.04 -10.63
CA LYS A 91 -31.36 8.95 -9.58
C LYS A 91 -31.35 10.14 -8.63
N ASN A 92 -30.75 11.28 -9.04
CA ASN A 92 -30.67 12.52 -8.28
C ASN A 92 -30.03 12.38 -6.89
N VAL A 93 -29.11 11.42 -6.73
CA VAL A 93 -28.46 11.12 -5.43
C VAL A 93 -27.65 12.33 -4.93
N PHE A 94 -27.06 13.12 -5.83
CA PHE A 94 -26.33 14.35 -5.51
C PHE A 94 -27.20 15.58 -5.25
N ASP A 95 -28.51 15.44 -5.12
CA ASP A 95 -29.39 16.56 -4.82
C ASP A 95 -29.53 16.84 -3.32
N ARG A 96 -29.29 15.81 -2.50
CA ARG A 96 -29.36 15.89 -1.04
C ARG A 96 -28.07 15.34 -0.45
N GLU A 97 -27.57 16.01 0.57
CA GLU A 97 -26.34 15.62 1.29
C GLU A 97 -26.47 14.20 1.86
N PHE A 98 -27.58 13.87 2.51
CA PHE A 98 -27.82 12.54 3.09
C PHE A 98 -27.72 11.42 2.05
N THR A 99 -28.34 11.59 0.86
CA THR A 99 -28.28 10.57 -0.20
C THR A 99 -26.88 10.46 -0.81
N THR A 100 -26.14 11.56 -0.87
CA THR A 100 -24.75 11.60 -1.33
C THR A 100 -23.84 10.84 -0.35
N MET A 101 -23.99 11.08 0.96
CA MET A 101 -23.23 10.36 1.98
C MET A 101 -23.54 8.87 2.00
N THR A 102 -24.80 8.49 1.84
CA THR A 102 -25.21 7.07 1.74
C THR A 102 -24.56 6.41 0.51
N LEU A 103 -24.48 7.13 -0.62
CA LEU A 103 -23.74 6.64 -1.79
C LEU A 103 -22.25 6.45 -1.44
N GLY A 104 -21.60 7.43 -0.81
CA GLY A 104 -20.19 7.36 -0.39
C GLY A 104 -19.92 6.16 0.50
N MET A 105 -20.77 5.89 1.48
CA MET A 105 -20.65 4.70 2.33
C MET A 105 -20.76 3.40 1.54
N GLY A 106 -21.70 3.31 0.60
CA GLY A 106 -21.84 2.14 -0.27
C GLY A 106 -20.62 1.92 -1.16
N LEU A 107 -20.07 3.00 -1.71
CA LEU A 107 -18.85 2.95 -2.52
C LEU A 107 -17.63 2.54 -1.67
N ALA A 108 -17.52 3.03 -0.44
CA ALA A 108 -16.44 2.64 0.49
C ALA A 108 -16.48 1.13 0.83
N VAL A 109 -17.65 0.60 1.14
CA VAL A 109 -17.80 -0.85 1.39
C VAL A 109 -17.47 -1.65 0.13
N PHE A 110 -17.97 -1.23 -1.03
CA PHE A 110 -17.69 -1.92 -2.28
C PHE A 110 -16.20 -1.91 -2.64
N SER A 111 -15.55 -0.74 -2.59
CA SER A 111 -14.11 -0.63 -2.88
C SER A 111 -13.26 -1.41 -1.89
N THR A 112 -13.62 -1.40 -0.60
CA THR A 112 -12.93 -2.20 0.43
C THR A 112 -12.97 -3.69 0.10
N ILE A 113 -14.14 -4.24 -0.25
CA ILE A 113 -14.27 -5.67 -0.57
C ILE A 113 -13.34 -6.04 -1.74
N VAL A 114 -13.35 -5.25 -2.81
CA VAL A 114 -12.53 -5.54 -3.99
C VAL A 114 -11.04 -5.33 -3.71
N ALA A 115 -10.70 -4.24 -3.02
CA ALA A 115 -9.31 -3.93 -2.68
C ALA A 115 -8.70 -4.95 -1.71
N VAL A 116 -9.44 -5.41 -0.69
CA VAL A 116 -8.97 -6.46 0.23
C VAL A 116 -8.69 -7.77 -0.51
N LEU A 117 -9.51 -8.15 -1.46
CA LEU A 117 -9.24 -9.33 -2.30
C LEU A 117 -7.94 -9.18 -3.09
N ILE A 118 -7.75 -8.04 -3.75
CA ILE A 118 -6.53 -7.73 -4.50
C ILE A 118 -5.32 -7.72 -3.56
N ASN A 119 -5.40 -7.00 -2.44
CA ASN A 119 -4.32 -6.88 -1.47
C ASN A 119 -3.93 -8.25 -0.87
N THR A 120 -4.91 -9.08 -0.55
CA THR A 120 -4.66 -10.41 0.01
C THR A 120 -3.97 -11.32 -1.00
N LEU A 121 -4.39 -11.27 -2.27
CA LEU A 121 -3.87 -12.15 -3.31
C LEU A 121 -2.50 -11.72 -3.84
N LEU A 122 -2.22 -10.40 -3.93
CA LEU A 122 -1.04 -9.88 -4.60
C LEU A 122 -0.03 -9.22 -3.66
N TYR A 123 -0.46 -8.71 -2.50
CA TYR A 123 0.36 -7.85 -1.64
C TYR A 123 0.36 -8.28 -0.16
N ASN A 124 0.08 -9.55 0.13
CA ASN A 124 0.03 -10.10 1.50
C ASN A 124 -0.83 -9.29 2.48
N GLY A 125 -1.89 -8.64 1.97
CA GLY A 125 -2.83 -7.82 2.74
C GLY A 125 -2.41 -6.36 2.94
N MET A 126 -1.24 -5.95 2.49
CA MET A 126 -0.80 -4.56 2.56
C MET A 126 -1.59 -3.69 1.59
N SER A 127 -2.08 -2.53 2.08
CA SER A 127 -2.91 -1.63 1.28
C SER A 127 -2.12 -0.63 0.42
N GLY A 128 -0.83 -0.49 0.68
CA GLY A 128 0.00 0.58 0.09
C GLY A 128 -0.23 1.96 0.74
N ASN A 129 -1.23 2.12 1.60
CA ASN A 129 -1.42 3.34 2.38
C ASN A 129 -0.88 3.15 3.80
N VAL A 130 -0.02 4.07 4.24
CA VAL A 130 0.66 4.00 5.55
C VAL A 130 -0.34 3.90 6.70
N TRP A 131 -1.39 4.72 6.69
CA TRP A 131 -2.40 4.75 7.74
C TRP A 131 -3.24 3.46 7.81
N GLY A 132 -3.62 2.93 6.65
CA GLY A 132 -4.34 1.65 6.57
C GLY A 132 -3.50 0.50 7.11
N ASN A 133 -2.21 0.48 6.78
CA ASN A 133 -1.27 -0.52 7.27
C ASN A 133 -1.02 -0.38 8.78
N GLN A 134 -0.93 0.84 9.32
CA GLN A 134 -0.81 1.07 10.77
C GLN A 134 -2.04 0.57 11.53
N VAL A 135 -3.26 0.90 11.06
CA VAL A 135 -4.51 0.42 11.67
C VAL A 135 -4.55 -1.11 11.65
N MET A 136 -4.18 -1.73 10.54
CA MET A 136 -4.08 -3.18 10.39
C MET A 136 -3.11 -3.78 11.44
N MET A 137 -1.90 -3.24 11.57
CA MET A 137 -0.90 -3.70 12.56
C MET A 137 -1.41 -3.54 13.97
N MET A 138 -1.98 -2.38 14.33
CA MET A 138 -2.57 -2.15 15.66
C MET A 138 -3.70 -3.15 16.00
N CYS A 139 -4.47 -3.59 15.02
CA CYS A 139 -5.48 -4.63 15.20
C CYS A 139 -4.84 -6.00 15.46
N MET A 140 -3.80 -6.35 14.71
CA MET A 140 -3.08 -7.62 14.90
C MET A 140 -2.37 -7.69 16.25
N ASP A 141 -1.77 -6.60 16.72
CA ASP A 141 -1.12 -6.50 18.04
C ASP A 141 -2.12 -6.70 19.20
N LYS A 142 -3.39 -6.34 18.96
CA LYS A 142 -4.49 -6.61 19.91
C LYS A 142 -5.11 -8.00 19.77
N GLY A 143 -4.52 -8.88 18.97
CA GLY A 143 -5.00 -10.25 18.79
C GLY A 143 -6.16 -10.40 17.79
N VAL A 144 -6.48 -9.37 17.00
CA VAL A 144 -7.50 -9.49 15.96
C VAL A 144 -6.98 -10.40 14.85
N PRO A 145 -7.79 -11.36 14.35
CA PRO A 145 -7.37 -12.24 13.28
C PRO A 145 -6.86 -11.47 12.03
N ARG A 146 -5.80 -11.96 11.41
CA ARG A 146 -5.07 -11.30 10.33
C ARG A 146 -5.97 -10.79 9.20
N TYR A 147 -6.87 -11.61 8.68
CA TYR A 147 -7.78 -11.21 7.60
C TYR A 147 -8.79 -10.13 8.01
N VAL A 148 -9.25 -10.16 9.26
CA VAL A 148 -10.14 -9.12 9.81
C VAL A 148 -9.38 -7.80 9.93
N SER A 149 -8.11 -7.84 10.36
CA SER A 149 -7.24 -6.67 10.44
C SER A 149 -7.00 -6.03 9.06
N TYR A 150 -6.86 -6.84 8.00
CA TYR A 150 -6.77 -6.35 6.61
C TYR A 150 -8.03 -5.58 6.20
N VAL A 151 -9.20 -6.14 6.49
CA VAL A 151 -10.48 -5.49 6.18
C VAL A 151 -10.63 -4.18 6.94
N ILE A 152 -10.30 -4.15 8.23
CA ILE A 152 -10.42 -2.93 9.05
C ILE A 152 -9.47 -1.85 8.55
N GLY A 153 -8.19 -2.16 8.33
CA GLY A 153 -7.21 -1.20 7.84
C GLY A 153 -7.59 -0.60 6.48
N GLN A 154 -7.98 -1.45 5.52
CA GLN A 154 -8.43 -1.01 4.20
C GLN A 154 -9.72 -0.18 4.29
N PHE A 155 -10.69 -0.63 5.08
CA PHE A 155 -11.98 0.06 5.23
C PHE A 155 -11.80 1.48 5.79
N CYS A 156 -10.92 1.70 6.76
CA CYS A 156 -10.69 3.03 7.32
C CYS A 156 -10.24 4.03 6.25
N VAL A 157 -9.33 3.64 5.36
CA VAL A 157 -8.84 4.51 4.27
C VAL A 157 -9.92 4.72 3.22
N GLU A 158 -10.56 3.64 2.75
CA GLU A 158 -11.62 3.71 1.73
C GLU A 158 -12.82 4.52 2.21
N PHE A 159 -13.19 4.38 3.49
CA PHE A 159 -14.30 5.12 4.10
C PHE A 159 -14.05 6.63 4.06
N LEU A 160 -12.88 7.07 4.52
CA LEU A 160 -12.49 8.47 4.48
C LEU A 160 -12.42 9.00 3.05
N ASP A 161 -11.77 8.25 2.16
CA ASP A 161 -11.56 8.67 0.78
C ASP A 161 -12.89 8.83 0.02
N LYS A 162 -13.78 7.86 0.11
CA LYS A 162 -15.03 7.91 -0.64
C LYS A 162 -16.03 8.93 -0.08
N LEU A 163 -16.09 9.11 1.25
CA LEU A 163 -16.91 10.15 1.86
C LEU A 163 -16.42 11.56 1.47
N VAL A 164 -15.12 11.81 1.60
CA VAL A 164 -14.53 13.10 1.22
C VAL A 164 -14.74 13.37 -0.28
N SER A 165 -14.50 12.38 -1.12
CA SER A 165 -14.65 12.52 -2.58
C SER A 165 -16.08 12.84 -3.00
N VAL A 166 -17.10 12.13 -2.48
CA VAL A 166 -18.52 12.41 -2.81
C VAL A 166 -18.97 13.75 -2.24
N GLU A 167 -18.48 14.15 -1.07
CA GLU A 167 -18.82 15.45 -0.46
C GLU A 167 -18.24 16.62 -1.24
N ILE A 168 -16.98 16.52 -1.67
CA ILE A 168 -16.37 17.54 -2.55
C ILE A 168 -17.20 17.69 -3.83
N VAL A 169 -17.56 16.59 -4.49
CA VAL A 169 -18.39 16.61 -5.70
C VAL A 169 -19.77 17.22 -5.41
N TYR A 170 -20.42 16.84 -4.31
CA TYR A 170 -21.71 17.42 -3.90
C TYR A 170 -21.64 18.94 -3.73
N LEU A 171 -20.61 19.44 -3.05
CA LEU A 171 -20.42 20.85 -2.78
C LEU A 171 -20.07 21.64 -4.05
N LEU A 172 -19.25 21.07 -4.94
CA LEU A 172 -18.99 21.67 -6.25
C LEU A 172 -20.27 21.80 -7.06
N LEU A 173 -21.09 20.75 -7.11
CA LEU A 173 -22.38 20.76 -7.82
C LEU A 173 -23.37 21.73 -7.18
N LYS A 174 -23.43 21.80 -5.86
CA LYS A 174 -24.26 22.75 -5.10
C LYS A 174 -23.80 24.17 -5.35
N GLY A 175 -22.50 24.45 -5.36
CA GLY A 175 -21.94 25.77 -5.70
C GLY A 175 -22.32 26.23 -7.10
N VAL A 176 -22.18 25.38 -8.12
CA VAL A 176 -22.55 25.67 -9.50
C VAL A 176 -24.07 25.94 -9.64
N ARG A 177 -24.91 25.12 -8.98
CA ARG A 177 -26.37 25.33 -8.96
C ARG A 177 -26.75 26.67 -8.31
N CYS A 178 -26.02 27.07 -7.30
CA CYS A 178 -26.27 28.30 -6.56
C CYS A 178 -25.78 29.56 -7.28
N MET A 179 -24.62 29.49 -7.96
CA MET A 179 -24.16 30.58 -8.83
C MET A 179 -25.19 30.86 -9.95
N ARG A 180 -25.80 29.82 -10.51
CA ARG A 180 -26.88 29.96 -11.46
C ARG A 180 -28.14 30.61 -10.88
N ARG A 181 -28.36 30.56 -9.54
CA ARG A 181 -29.52 31.15 -8.84
C ARG A 181 -29.18 32.49 -8.16
N GLY A 182 -28.00 33.06 -8.32
CA GLY A 182 -27.62 34.41 -7.84
C GLY A 182 -27.49 34.56 -6.32
N SER A 183 -27.32 33.47 -5.54
CA SER A 183 -27.28 33.53 -4.07
C SER A 183 -25.84 33.55 -3.51
N LYS A 184 -25.54 34.65 -2.75
CA LYS A 184 -24.23 34.87 -2.09
C LYS A 184 -23.95 33.96 -0.86
N LYS A 185 -24.91 33.16 -0.38
CA LYS A 185 -24.78 32.38 0.89
C LYS A 185 -23.82 31.19 0.84
N ASN A 186 -23.27 30.83 -0.31
CA ASN A 186 -22.54 29.55 -0.45
C ASN A 186 -21.02 29.67 -0.58
N LEU A 187 -20.46 30.86 -0.59
CA LEU A 187 -19.02 31.05 -0.42
C LEU A 187 -18.57 30.59 1.00
N GLN A 188 -19.47 30.75 1.98
CA GLN A 188 -19.26 30.29 3.35
C GLN A 188 -19.30 28.74 3.47
N ALA A 189 -20.07 28.04 2.63
CA ALA A 189 -20.10 26.58 2.66
C ALA A 189 -18.81 25.95 2.08
N ALA A 190 -18.27 26.55 0.99
CA ALA A 190 -16.98 26.13 0.44
C ALA A 190 -15.81 26.41 1.41
N ALA A 191 -15.84 27.56 2.12
CA ALA A 191 -14.88 27.88 3.16
C ALA A 191 -14.96 26.91 4.37
N LYS A 192 -16.17 26.51 4.78
CA LYS A 192 -16.38 25.51 5.84
C LYS A 192 -15.85 24.12 5.44
N LEU A 193 -15.98 23.75 4.17
CA LEU A 193 -15.40 22.49 3.67
C LEU A 193 -13.88 22.51 3.71
N MET A 194 -13.27 23.60 3.25
CA MET A 194 -11.82 23.77 3.29
C MET A 194 -11.29 23.71 4.73
N LEU A 195 -12.03 24.30 5.67
CA LEU A 195 -11.75 24.20 7.10
C LEU A 195 -12.00 22.81 7.66
N LEU A 196 -12.99 22.06 7.17
CA LEU A 196 -13.23 20.67 7.59
C LEU A 196 -12.13 19.73 7.10
N ILE A 197 -11.67 19.88 5.86
CA ILE A 197 -10.54 19.14 5.30
C ILE A 197 -9.25 19.44 6.09
N LEU A 198 -9.00 20.71 6.41
CA LEU A 198 -7.88 21.13 7.25
C LEU A 198 -8.01 20.67 8.71
N ALA A 199 -9.23 20.62 9.27
CA ALA A 199 -9.46 20.12 10.62
C ALA A 199 -9.30 18.59 10.71
N VAL A 200 -9.74 17.85 9.70
CA VAL A 200 -9.53 16.39 9.63
C VAL A 200 -8.04 16.08 9.49
N SER A 201 -7.30 16.79 8.65
CA SER A 201 -5.84 16.64 8.57
C SER A 201 -5.12 17.09 9.86
N GLY A 202 -5.65 18.09 10.56
CA GLY A 202 -5.12 18.56 11.84
C GLY A 202 -5.42 17.64 13.03
N CYS A 203 -6.55 16.95 13.05
CA CYS A 203 -6.86 15.96 14.11
C CYS A 203 -6.01 14.69 14.01
N PHE A 204 -5.54 14.32 12.82
CA PHE A 204 -4.59 13.22 12.64
C PHE A 204 -3.12 13.65 12.86
N GLY A 205 -2.80 14.95 12.80
CA GLY A 205 -1.48 15.49 13.11
C GLY A 205 -1.11 15.49 14.61
N SER A 206 -2.05 15.15 15.50
CA SER A 206 -1.81 15.03 16.94
C SER A 206 -1.80 13.56 17.46
N ILE A 207 -1.83 12.57 16.57
CA ILE A 207 -1.29 11.27 16.94
C ILE A 207 0.21 11.48 17.00
N ASP A 208 0.73 11.58 18.24
CA ASP A 208 2.16 11.60 18.48
C ASP A 208 2.79 10.56 17.56
N THR A 209 3.53 11.03 16.58
CA THR A 209 4.60 10.27 15.95
C THR A 209 5.65 10.08 17.04
N ALA A 210 5.27 9.32 18.09
CA ALA A 210 6.20 8.86 19.09
C ALA A 210 7.21 7.99 18.34
N ASN A 211 8.27 8.65 17.85
CA ASN A 211 9.52 8.06 17.44
C ASN A 211 9.44 6.85 16.47
N ALA A 212 8.63 6.91 15.42
CA ALA A 212 9.17 6.51 14.15
C ALA A 212 10.01 7.73 13.70
N GLN A 213 11.27 7.73 14.04
CA GLN A 213 12.26 8.45 13.27
C GLN A 213 12.08 7.86 11.86
N GLU A 214 11.20 8.48 11.04
CA GLU A 214 11.29 8.35 9.60
C GLU A 214 12.70 8.85 9.29
N THR A 215 13.64 7.93 9.30
CA THR A 215 14.69 8.03 8.34
C THR A 215 13.92 8.07 7.02
N THR A 216 13.73 9.28 6.48
CA THR A 216 13.43 9.48 5.08
C THR A 216 14.53 8.70 4.38
N ILE A 217 14.22 7.45 4.00
CA ILE A 217 15.10 6.68 3.16
C ILE A 217 15.03 7.45 1.85
N ASP A 218 16.05 8.26 1.63
CA ASP A 218 16.27 8.92 0.36
C ASP A 218 16.56 7.80 -0.64
N TYR A 219 15.49 7.32 -1.30
CA TYR A 219 15.59 6.23 -2.27
C TYR A 219 16.51 6.60 -3.42
N ASP A 220 16.77 7.88 -3.67
CA ASP A 220 17.74 8.35 -4.66
C ASP A 220 19.18 8.11 -4.21
N SER A 221 19.42 7.87 -2.91
CA SER A 221 20.74 7.53 -2.37
C SER A 221 21.04 6.03 -2.35
N TYR A 222 20.05 5.16 -2.62
CA TYR A 222 20.24 3.72 -2.66
C TYR A 222 20.38 3.21 -4.09
N VAL A 223 21.45 2.49 -4.35
CA VAL A 223 21.62 1.74 -5.60
C VAL A 223 20.96 0.37 -5.44
N GLN A 224 19.85 0.16 -6.14
CA GLN A 224 19.23 -1.16 -6.20
C GLN A 224 20.08 -2.08 -7.07
N LYS A 225 20.55 -3.20 -6.51
CA LYS A 225 21.20 -4.28 -7.22
C LYS A 225 20.45 -5.59 -6.98
N ILE A 226 20.00 -6.21 -8.06
CA ILE A 226 19.32 -7.50 -7.99
C ILE A 226 20.38 -8.58 -8.16
N TYR A 227 20.41 -9.52 -7.22
CA TYR A 227 21.27 -10.68 -7.28
C TYR A 227 20.45 -11.92 -7.63
N SER A 228 20.90 -12.67 -8.59
CA SER A 228 20.26 -13.85 -9.14
C SER A 228 21.22 -15.04 -9.21
N LYS A 229 20.80 -16.10 -9.88
CA LYS A 229 21.66 -17.26 -10.16
C LYS A 229 22.89 -16.89 -11.00
N GLU A 230 22.80 -15.87 -11.83
CA GLU A 230 23.92 -15.42 -12.68
C GLU A 230 25.04 -14.79 -11.84
N GLU A 231 24.69 -14.16 -10.70
CA GLU A 231 25.65 -13.60 -9.76
C GLU A 231 26.12 -14.61 -8.69
N GLY A 232 25.67 -15.87 -8.78
CA GLY A 232 26.12 -16.95 -7.89
C GLY A 232 25.18 -17.28 -6.73
N LEU A 233 24.03 -16.63 -6.61
CA LEU A 233 23.00 -16.99 -5.65
C LEU A 233 22.09 -18.06 -6.27
N ILE A 234 22.40 -19.33 -6.04
CA ILE A 234 21.73 -20.48 -6.69
C ILE A 234 20.23 -20.55 -6.36
N SER A 235 19.82 -20.11 -5.15
CA SER A 235 18.42 -20.01 -4.75
C SER A 235 17.81 -18.67 -5.15
N GLY A 236 16.59 -18.70 -5.67
CA GLY A 236 15.80 -17.48 -5.93
C GLY A 236 15.06 -16.96 -4.68
N GLU A 237 15.18 -17.64 -3.54
CA GLU A 237 14.51 -17.30 -2.28
C GLU A 237 15.57 -17.20 -1.17
N ALA A 238 15.58 -16.07 -0.46
CA ALA A 238 16.31 -15.86 0.77
C ALA A 238 15.34 -15.91 1.95
N ASN A 239 15.63 -16.79 2.94
CA ASN A 239 14.80 -16.94 4.13
C ASN A 239 15.16 -15.91 5.19
N ASP A 240 16.47 -15.57 5.28
CA ASP A 240 17.00 -14.63 6.26
C ASP A 240 18.35 -14.08 5.78
N ILE A 241 18.75 -12.94 6.36
CA ILE A 241 20.02 -12.30 6.08
C ILE A 241 20.61 -11.73 7.38
N ALA A 242 21.89 -11.94 7.59
CA ALA A 242 22.62 -11.40 8.73
C ALA A 242 23.98 -10.83 8.31
N GLN A 243 24.47 -9.84 9.02
CA GLN A 243 25.78 -9.25 8.79
C GLN A 243 26.68 -9.50 9.99
N THR A 244 27.85 -10.09 9.75
CA THR A 244 28.88 -10.25 10.77
C THR A 244 29.71 -8.97 10.92
N LYS A 245 30.42 -8.83 12.06
CA LYS A 245 31.19 -7.62 12.42
C LYS A 245 32.27 -7.26 11.41
N ASP A 246 32.73 -8.23 10.62
CA ASP A 246 33.71 -8.05 9.52
C ASP A 246 33.06 -7.52 8.22
N GLY A 247 31.73 -7.22 8.24
CA GLY A 247 31.00 -6.62 7.15
C GLY A 247 30.46 -7.60 6.11
N LYS A 248 30.73 -8.92 6.25
CA LYS A 248 30.21 -9.94 5.35
C LYS A 248 28.73 -10.18 5.58
N LEU A 249 27.97 -10.39 4.50
CA LEU A 249 26.56 -10.77 4.56
C LEU A 249 26.41 -12.28 4.45
N TRP A 250 25.57 -12.84 5.29
CA TRP A 250 25.21 -14.24 5.29
C TRP A 250 23.75 -14.38 4.87
N ILE A 251 23.46 -15.26 3.93
CA ILE A 251 22.15 -15.43 3.33
C ILE A 251 21.70 -16.87 3.56
N ALA A 252 20.62 -17.02 4.33
CA ALA A 252 19.94 -18.29 4.55
C ALA A 252 18.99 -18.59 3.39
N THR A 253 19.10 -19.79 2.82
CA THR A 253 18.21 -20.24 1.76
C THR A 253 17.81 -21.70 1.95
N TYR A 254 16.78 -22.14 1.25
CA TYR A 254 16.44 -23.58 1.18
C TYR A 254 17.45 -24.41 0.39
N ALA A 255 18.34 -23.77 -0.38
CA ALA A 255 19.45 -24.45 -1.05
C ALA A 255 20.73 -24.47 -0.21
N GLY A 256 20.75 -23.85 0.98
CA GLY A 256 21.86 -23.81 1.92
C GLY A 256 22.25 -22.42 2.38
N LEU A 257 23.45 -22.30 2.91
CA LEU A 257 24.04 -21.06 3.43
C LEU A 257 24.99 -20.45 2.40
N PHE A 258 24.80 -19.17 2.14
CA PHE A 258 25.66 -18.38 1.27
C PHE A 258 26.31 -17.25 2.06
N LYS A 259 27.52 -16.89 1.64
CA LYS A 259 28.26 -15.73 2.14
C LYS A 259 28.53 -14.78 0.99
N TYR A 260 28.35 -13.48 1.21
CA TYR A 260 28.69 -12.41 0.27
C TYR A 260 29.75 -11.49 0.88
N ASP A 261 30.86 -11.33 0.17
CA ASP A 261 32.03 -10.57 0.62
C ASP A 261 32.08 -9.13 0.04
N GLY A 262 31.01 -8.68 -0.61
CA GLY A 262 30.94 -7.40 -1.33
C GLY A 262 31.20 -7.54 -2.83
N ALA A 263 31.75 -8.67 -3.29
CA ALA A 263 32.07 -8.91 -4.70
C ALA A 263 31.37 -10.14 -5.27
N LYS A 264 31.35 -11.26 -4.52
CA LYS A 264 30.78 -12.54 -4.99
C LYS A 264 30.08 -13.30 -3.88
N PHE A 265 29.16 -14.19 -4.29
CA PHE A 265 28.57 -15.17 -3.41
C PHE A 265 29.44 -16.43 -3.34
N VAL A 266 29.62 -16.94 -2.13
CA VAL A 266 30.29 -18.22 -1.85
C VAL A 266 29.25 -19.14 -1.21
N TYR A 267 28.96 -20.26 -1.85
CA TYR A 267 28.10 -21.30 -1.31
C TYR A 267 28.87 -22.22 -0.40
N LEU A 268 28.37 -22.44 0.81
CA LEU A 268 29.00 -23.32 1.80
C LEU A 268 28.50 -24.77 1.61
N GLN A 269 28.71 -25.34 0.43
CA GLN A 269 28.20 -26.65 0.03
C GLN A 269 28.79 -27.81 0.82
N ASP A 270 30.02 -27.65 1.32
CA ASP A 270 30.79 -28.72 2.01
C ASP A 270 30.34 -28.90 3.46
N ILE A 271 29.52 -28.00 3.99
CA ILE A 271 29.02 -28.06 5.37
C ILE A 271 27.66 -28.74 5.38
N SER A 272 27.63 -30.02 5.74
CA SER A 272 26.42 -30.85 5.69
C SER A 272 25.27 -30.35 6.58
N SER A 273 25.60 -29.67 7.69
CA SER A 273 24.64 -29.20 8.68
C SER A 273 23.90 -27.88 8.26
N VAL A 274 24.24 -27.25 7.14
CA VAL A 274 23.60 -26.00 6.67
C VAL A 274 23.01 -26.12 5.27
N LYS A 275 22.44 -27.26 4.91
CA LYS A 275 21.84 -27.51 3.59
C LYS A 275 20.50 -26.83 3.39
N THR A 276 19.74 -26.57 4.47
CA THR A 276 18.42 -25.94 4.43
C THR A 276 18.33 -24.98 5.61
N VAL A 277 18.68 -23.71 5.40
CA VAL A 277 18.77 -22.72 6.48
C VAL A 277 17.49 -21.87 6.51
N ASN A 278 16.87 -21.80 7.70
CA ASN A 278 15.64 -21.05 7.92
C ASN A 278 15.90 -19.65 8.50
N CYS A 279 16.85 -19.53 9.44
CA CYS A 279 17.09 -18.28 10.16
C CYS A 279 18.58 -18.13 10.50
N LEU A 280 19.00 -16.89 10.69
CA LEU A 280 20.34 -16.49 11.08
C LEU A 280 20.28 -15.56 12.28
N TYR A 281 21.29 -15.64 13.14
CA TYR A 281 21.48 -14.72 14.25
C TYR A 281 22.96 -14.46 14.46
N VAL A 282 23.35 -13.22 14.69
CA VAL A 282 24.73 -12.86 15.07
C VAL A 282 24.71 -12.36 16.49
N ASP A 283 25.42 -13.04 17.38
CA ASP A 283 25.47 -12.68 18.78
C ASP A 283 26.45 -11.54 19.09
N GLU A 284 26.47 -11.09 20.34
CA GLU A 284 27.33 -10.01 20.80
C GLU A 284 28.82 -10.32 20.64
N GLU A 285 29.23 -11.59 20.72
CA GLU A 285 30.58 -12.05 20.48
C GLU A 285 30.95 -12.10 18.99
N GLY A 286 29.95 -11.93 18.09
CA GLY A 286 30.14 -11.96 16.64
C GLY A 286 30.12 -13.36 16.04
N ARG A 287 29.60 -14.36 16.79
CA ARG A 287 29.34 -15.70 16.25
C ARG A 287 28.05 -15.69 15.41
N LEU A 288 28.09 -16.40 14.29
CA LEU A 288 26.89 -16.60 13.48
C LEU A 288 26.22 -17.91 13.88
N TRP A 289 24.94 -17.86 14.17
CA TRP A 289 24.08 -19.00 14.48
C TRP A 289 23.14 -19.22 13.28
N ALA A 290 23.21 -20.40 12.69
CA ALA A 290 22.41 -20.79 11.54
C ALA A 290 21.43 -21.89 11.93
N GLY A 291 20.15 -21.53 12.05
CA GLY A 291 19.05 -22.44 12.35
C GLY A 291 18.54 -23.12 11.09
N THR A 292 18.44 -24.45 11.12
CA THR A 292 18.11 -25.26 9.95
C THR A 292 16.77 -25.97 10.08
N ASN A 293 16.30 -26.55 8.99
CA ASN A 293 15.04 -27.29 8.99
C ASN A 293 15.17 -28.71 9.57
N ASP A 294 16.35 -29.30 9.52
CA ASP A 294 16.56 -30.72 9.79
C ASP A 294 17.85 -31.08 10.55
N SER A 295 18.77 -30.12 10.76
CA SER A 295 20.08 -30.33 11.34
C SER A 295 20.36 -29.49 12.59
N GLY A 296 19.34 -28.92 13.23
CA GLY A 296 19.47 -28.07 14.40
C GLY A 296 20.08 -26.71 14.12
N VAL A 297 21.02 -26.26 14.95
CA VAL A 297 21.71 -24.97 14.83
C VAL A 297 23.18 -25.18 14.67
N THR A 298 23.76 -24.64 13.60
CA THR A 298 25.23 -24.62 13.41
C THR A 298 25.75 -23.24 13.83
N ILE A 299 26.82 -23.27 14.65
CA ILE A 299 27.47 -22.05 15.16
C ILE A 299 28.80 -21.86 14.43
N PHE A 300 29.03 -20.66 13.92
CA PHE A 300 30.24 -20.27 13.19
C PHE A 300 31.04 -19.20 13.96
N ILE A 301 32.34 -19.34 13.94
CA ILE A 301 33.30 -18.29 14.31
C ILE A 301 34.31 -18.15 13.17
N ASN A 302 34.56 -16.92 12.74
CA ASN A 302 35.48 -16.62 11.64
C ASN A 302 35.24 -17.51 10.41
N GLU A 303 33.98 -17.74 10.05
CA GLU A 303 33.54 -18.53 8.91
C GLU A 303 33.66 -20.07 9.05
N GLU A 304 34.25 -20.54 10.13
CA GLU A 304 34.41 -21.97 10.40
C GLU A 304 33.29 -22.47 11.32
N PRO A 305 32.63 -23.59 11.00
CA PRO A 305 31.66 -24.19 11.90
C PRO A 305 32.37 -24.78 13.13
N ILE A 306 31.97 -24.32 14.31
CA ILE A 306 32.61 -24.74 15.57
C ILE A 306 31.78 -25.72 16.38
N ASN A 307 30.47 -25.69 16.22
CA ASN A 307 29.53 -26.54 16.95
C ASN A 307 28.21 -26.70 16.22
N VAL A 308 27.54 -27.83 16.44
CA VAL A 308 26.18 -28.09 16.02
C VAL A 308 25.36 -28.47 17.25
N VAL A 309 24.29 -27.75 17.51
CA VAL A 309 23.32 -28.05 18.56
C VAL A 309 22.10 -28.70 17.92
N ASP A 310 21.82 -29.94 18.26
CA ASP A 310 20.75 -30.76 17.69
C ASP A 310 19.93 -31.48 18.78
N ASP A 311 19.05 -32.39 18.39
CA ASP A 311 18.19 -33.16 19.31
C ASP A 311 18.95 -34.17 20.16
N GLN A 312 20.22 -34.43 19.87
CA GLN A 312 21.08 -35.31 20.66
C GLN A 312 21.82 -34.54 21.78
N ASN A 313 21.94 -33.21 21.64
CA ASN A 313 22.80 -32.42 22.53
C ASN A 313 22.18 -31.08 23.01
N GLY A 314 20.88 -30.90 22.92
CA GLY A 314 20.25 -29.74 23.57
C GLY A 314 18.93 -29.22 22.98
N LEU A 315 18.57 -29.58 21.77
CA LEU A 315 17.31 -29.20 21.20
C LEU A 315 16.23 -30.27 21.37
N LEU A 316 14.96 -29.85 21.41
CA LEU A 316 13.82 -30.79 21.39
C LEU A 316 13.52 -31.25 19.94
N SER A 317 14.00 -30.54 18.95
CA SER A 317 13.78 -30.81 17.51
C SER A 317 14.88 -30.17 16.69
N ASN A 318 15.29 -30.84 15.61
CA ASN A 318 16.26 -30.33 14.65
C ASN A 318 15.68 -29.26 13.70
N SER A 319 14.36 -29.01 13.76
CA SER A 319 13.72 -27.95 12.97
C SER A 319 13.67 -26.64 13.77
N VAL A 320 14.56 -25.73 13.43
CA VAL A 320 14.67 -24.40 14.05
C VAL A 320 14.07 -23.36 13.12
N LYS A 321 13.11 -22.57 13.62
CA LYS A 321 12.39 -21.57 12.84
C LYS A 321 12.88 -20.14 13.11
N GLN A 322 13.36 -19.88 14.31
CA GLN A 322 13.85 -18.58 14.73
C GLN A 322 14.87 -18.72 15.86
N ILE A 323 15.83 -17.81 15.87
CA ILE A 323 16.81 -17.62 16.96
C ILE A 323 16.68 -16.15 17.40
N VAL A 324 16.63 -15.89 18.71
CA VAL A 324 16.48 -14.57 19.31
C VAL A 324 17.48 -14.37 20.44
#